data_29b5510d8466ce367ba5cd366cd6096b
#
_entry.id   29b5510d8466ce367ba5cd366cd6096b
#
_cell.length_a   1.000
_cell.length_b   1.000
_cell.length_c   1.000
_cell.angle_alpha   90.00
_cell.angle_beta   90.00
_cell.angle_gamma   90.00
#
_symmetry.space_group_name_H-M   'P 1'
#
loop_
_entity.id
_entity.type
_entity.pdbx_description
1 polymer ?
#
loop_
_entity_poly.entity_id
_entity_poly.type
_entity_poly.pdbx_seq_one_letter_code
_entity_poly.pdbx_strand_id
1 'polypeptide(L)'
;MALLTKDERKQYFKELGLGSYNKANILAFQKKYMLRASDWDGIYGTNTDNTLRTVYNVHKYTKNFKPEEFRCECGGRYCCGYPTYMKPHELQNIQMIRSHWNTPVKITCGMRCKTYNKKLNGSITNSKHLTGQAIDFYQKGVTDSLTNRRMAIRWIKTLPNHTYTYGNGINSNGYKVKAPYMGNALHTDTK
;
A
#
# COMPACT_ATOMS: atom_id res chain seq x y z
N MET A 1 8.92 -13.95 -7.37
CA MET A 1 7.50 -14.28 -7.60
C MET A 1 7.28 -14.41 -9.10
N ALA A 2 6.45 -15.38 -9.53
CA ALA A 2 6.09 -15.52 -10.94
C ALA A 2 5.18 -14.37 -11.40
N LEU A 3 5.36 -13.93 -12.64
CA LEU A 3 4.46 -12.96 -13.29
C LEU A 3 3.07 -13.58 -13.46
N LEU A 4 2.04 -12.74 -13.53
CA LEU A 4 0.70 -13.16 -13.97
C LEU A 4 0.80 -13.91 -15.30
N THR A 5 0.01 -14.94 -15.46
CA THR A 5 -0.17 -15.63 -16.75
C THR A 5 -0.77 -14.68 -17.78
N LYS A 6 -0.67 -15.03 -19.07
CA LYS A 6 -1.24 -14.20 -20.13
C LYS A 6 -2.77 -14.05 -19.98
N ASP A 7 -3.45 -15.08 -19.51
CA ASP A 7 -4.90 -15.05 -19.34
C ASP A 7 -5.34 -14.24 -18.13
N GLU A 8 -4.61 -14.31 -17.00
CA GLU A 8 -4.82 -13.40 -15.87
C GLU A 8 -4.61 -11.93 -16.27
N ARG A 9 -3.58 -11.62 -17.08
CA ARG A 9 -3.34 -10.25 -17.59
C ARG A 9 -4.50 -9.76 -18.44
N LYS A 10 -5.01 -10.59 -19.36
CA LYS A 10 -6.19 -10.26 -20.18
C LYS A 10 -7.42 -10.01 -19.31
N GLN A 11 -7.64 -10.87 -18.31
CA GLN A 11 -8.74 -10.72 -17.36
C GLN A 11 -8.64 -9.40 -16.59
N TYR A 12 -7.47 -9.08 -16.01
CA TYR A 12 -7.27 -7.85 -15.25
C TYR A 12 -7.45 -6.61 -16.13
N PHE A 13 -6.93 -6.63 -17.37
CA PHE A 13 -7.15 -5.55 -18.32
C PHE A 13 -8.64 -5.33 -18.61
N LYS A 14 -9.39 -6.41 -18.83
CA LYS A 14 -10.84 -6.37 -19.07
C LYS A 14 -11.59 -5.81 -17.84
N GLU A 15 -11.34 -6.34 -16.66
CA GLU A 15 -12.04 -5.93 -15.43
C GLU A 15 -11.74 -4.47 -15.04
N LEU A 16 -10.54 -3.99 -15.35
CA LEU A 16 -10.13 -2.60 -15.12
C LEU A 16 -10.53 -1.62 -16.24
N GLY A 17 -11.18 -2.09 -17.31
CA GLY A 17 -11.56 -1.26 -18.44
C GLY A 17 -10.36 -0.71 -19.23
N LEU A 18 -9.23 -1.43 -19.26
CA LEU A 18 -7.99 -1.00 -19.92
C LEU A 18 -7.92 -1.38 -21.41
N GLY A 19 -8.99 -1.93 -21.96
CA GLY A 19 -9.05 -2.43 -23.33
C GLY A 19 -8.39 -3.82 -23.48
N SER A 20 -8.11 -4.22 -24.73
CA SER A 20 -7.46 -5.50 -25.02
C SER A 20 -6.00 -5.52 -24.54
N TYR A 21 -5.53 -6.69 -24.11
CA TYR A 21 -4.14 -6.87 -23.67
C TYR A 21 -3.21 -6.88 -24.91
N ASN A 22 -2.61 -5.74 -25.21
CA ASN A 22 -1.65 -5.55 -26.31
C ASN A 22 -0.59 -4.49 -25.94
N LYS A 23 0.43 -4.34 -26.77
CA LYS A 23 1.57 -3.42 -26.52
C LYS A 23 1.12 -1.97 -26.31
N ALA A 24 0.19 -1.48 -27.10
CA ALA A 24 -0.30 -0.09 -27.02
C ALA A 24 -1.01 0.17 -25.69
N ASN A 25 -1.90 -0.73 -25.26
CA ASN A 25 -2.61 -0.61 -24.00
C ASN A 25 -1.71 -0.85 -22.78
N ILE A 26 -0.70 -1.71 -22.89
CA ILE A 26 0.34 -1.84 -21.84
C ILE A 26 1.09 -0.52 -21.69
N LEU A 27 1.52 0.10 -22.78
CA LEU A 27 2.21 1.39 -22.74
C LEU A 27 1.32 2.50 -22.14
N ALA A 28 0.05 2.54 -22.52
CA ALA A 28 -0.91 3.48 -21.95
C ALA A 28 -1.09 3.28 -20.43
N PHE A 29 -1.18 2.02 -19.99
CA PHE A 29 -1.23 1.65 -18.57
C PHE A 29 0.03 2.08 -17.82
N GLN A 30 1.22 1.80 -18.35
CA GLN A 30 2.50 2.22 -17.78
C GLN A 30 2.57 3.74 -17.60
N LYS A 31 2.24 4.50 -18.63
CA LYS A 31 2.20 5.99 -18.59
C LYS A 31 1.22 6.52 -17.55
N LYS A 32 0.07 5.87 -17.39
CA LYS A 32 -0.95 6.27 -16.42
C LYS A 32 -0.51 6.05 -14.97
N TYR A 33 0.12 4.94 -14.68
CA TYR A 33 0.35 4.51 -13.29
C TYR A 33 1.80 4.58 -12.84
N MET A 34 2.77 4.36 -13.71
CA MET A 34 4.18 4.27 -13.33
C MET A 34 4.88 5.63 -13.40
N LEU A 35 5.81 5.87 -12.46
CA LEU A 35 6.42 7.19 -12.26
C LEU A 35 7.64 7.47 -13.14
N ARG A 36 8.31 6.43 -13.67
CA ARG A 36 9.52 6.61 -14.46
C ARG A 36 9.25 6.39 -15.94
N ALA A 37 9.64 7.35 -16.76
CA ALA A 37 9.51 7.24 -18.21
C ALA A 37 10.32 6.06 -18.81
N SER A 38 11.46 5.70 -18.20
CA SER A 38 12.24 4.52 -18.58
C SER A 38 11.54 3.19 -18.43
N ASP A 39 10.41 3.15 -17.68
CA ASP A 39 9.59 1.96 -17.53
C ASP A 39 8.40 1.93 -18.52
N TRP A 40 8.28 2.92 -19.42
CA TRP A 40 7.19 3.05 -20.41
C TRP A 40 7.63 2.50 -21.77
N ASP A 41 7.69 1.20 -21.90
CA ASP A 41 8.19 0.49 -23.09
C ASP A 41 7.13 -0.36 -23.82
N GLY A 42 5.95 -0.48 -23.22
CA GLY A 42 4.88 -1.36 -23.71
C GLY A 42 5.17 -2.85 -23.53
N ILE A 43 6.19 -3.19 -22.74
CA ILE A 43 6.59 -4.58 -22.43
C ILE A 43 6.11 -4.95 -21.04
N TYR A 44 5.52 -6.12 -20.89
CA TYR A 44 5.06 -6.62 -19.61
C TYR A 44 6.20 -7.30 -18.84
N GLY A 45 6.79 -6.55 -17.92
CA GLY A 45 7.83 -7.02 -17.00
C GLY A 45 7.38 -6.95 -15.54
N THR A 46 8.30 -7.22 -14.62
CA THR A 46 8.04 -7.24 -13.16
C THR A 46 7.44 -5.93 -12.63
N ASN A 47 7.92 -4.77 -13.09
CA ASN A 47 7.41 -3.47 -12.66
C ASN A 47 5.95 -3.29 -13.11
N THR A 48 5.63 -3.68 -14.33
CA THR A 48 4.25 -3.63 -14.87
C THR A 48 3.35 -4.61 -14.13
N ASP A 49 3.83 -5.81 -13.83
CA ASP A 49 3.11 -6.85 -13.06
C ASP A 49 2.74 -6.36 -11.65
N ASN A 50 3.69 -5.84 -10.91
CA ASN A 50 3.46 -5.29 -9.57
C ASN A 50 2.46 -4.13 -9.60
N THR A 51 2.59 -3.26 -10.60
CA THR A 51 1.67 -2.14 -10.81
C THR A 51 0.26 -2.64 -11.10
N LEU A 52 0.11 -3.58 -12.05
CA LEU A 52 -1.18 -4.12 -12.45
C LEU A 52 -1.87 -4.85 -11.28
N ARG A 53 -1.14 -5.70 -10.55
CA ARG A 53 -1.68 -6.35 -9.34
C ARG A 53 -2.13 -5.33 -8.29
N THR A 54 -1.38 -4.26 -8.07
CA THR A 54 -1.79 -3.22 -7.12
C THR A 54 -3.05 -2.51 -7.58
N VAL A 55 -3.10 -2.06 -8.84
CA VAL A 55 -4.28 -1.38 -9.41
C VAL A 55 -5.51 -2.28 -9.32
N TYR A 56 -5.36 -3.55 -9.71
CA TYR A 56 -6.43 -4.53 -9.63
C TYR A 56 -6.90 -4.80 -8.19
N ASN A 57 -5.96 -5.01 -7.27
CA ASN A 57 -6.30 -5.26 -5.88
C ASN A 57 -6.99 -4.06 -5.22
N VAL A 58 -6.52 -2.84 -5.47
CA VAL A 58 -7.17 -1.62 -4.97
C VAL A 58 -8.59 -1.52 -5.52
N HIS A 59 -8.78 -1.71 -6.82
CA HIS A 59 -10.10 -1.71 -7.45
C HIS A 59 -11.04 -2.76 -6.85
N LYS A 60 -10.52 -3.97 -6.60
CA LYS A 60 -11.32 -5.11 -6.12
C LYS A 60 -11.66 -5.03 -4.62
N TYR A 61 -10.74 -4.58 -3.80
CA TYR A 61 -10.83 -4.68 -2.34
C TYR A 61 -11.08 -3.37 -1.63
N THR A 62 -11.09 -2.24 -2.35
CA THR A 62 -11.36 -0.94 -1.74
C THR A 62 -12.38 -0.14 -2.54
N LYS A 63 -13.16 0.71 -1.84
CA LYS A 63 -14.12 1.64 -2.45
C LYS A 63 -13.68 3.10 -2.36
N ASN A 64 -12.78 3.40 -1.42
CA ASN A 64 -12.45 4.78 -1.03
C ASN A 64 -11.01 5.18 -1.37
N PHE A 65 -10.22 4.27 -1.93
CA PHE A 65 -8.80 4.49 -2.19
C PHE A 65 -8.46 4.42 -3.67
N LYS A 66 -7.42 5.17 -4.05
CA LYS A 66 -6.84 5.12 -5.41
C LYS A 66 -5.50 4.40 -5.36
N PRO A 67 -5.10 3.69 -6.42
CA PRO A 67 -3.81 3.01 -6.48
C PRO A 67 -2.60 3.91 -6.18
N GLU A 68 -2.71 5.19 -6.56
CA GLU A 68 -1.67 6.20 -6.39
C GLU A 68 -1.33 6.48 -4.92
N GLU A 69 -2.29 6.29 -4.02
CA GLU A 69 -2.09 6.51 -2.58
C GLU A 69 -1.11 5.50 -1.95
N PHE A 70 -0.94 4.33 -2.58
CA PHE A 70 -0.06 3.27 -2.10
C PHE A 70 1.32 3.25 -2.74
N ARG A 71 1.64 4.21 -3.62
CA ARG A 71 2.95 4.31 -4.28
C ARG A 71 4.08 4.48 -3.28
N CYS A 72 5.27 4.00 -3.68
CA CYS A 72 6.49 4.31 -2.96
C CYS A 72 6.78 5.82 -3.00
N GLU A 73 6.98 6.41 -1.85
CA GLU A 73 7.24 7.85 -1.67
C GLU A 73 8.59 8.33 -2.24
N CYS A 74 9.40 7.43 -2.82
CA CYS A 74 10.62 7.85 -3.52
C CYS A 74 10.36 8.74 -4.75
N GLY A 75 9.10 8.93 -5.15
CA GLY A 75 8.70 9.81 -6.25
C GLY A 75 9.28 9.43 -7.61
N GLY A 76 9.51 8.14 -7.86
CA GLY A 76 10.13 7.65 -9.10
C GLY A 76 11.67 7.66 -9.08
N ARG A 77 12.30 8.23 -8.04
CA ARG A 77 13.77 8.35 -7.96
C ARG A 77 14.48 6.99 -7.92
N TYR A 78 13.90 6.00 -7.26
CA TYR A 78 14.55 4.69 -7.04
C TYR A 78 13.75 3.51 -7.56
N CYS A 79 12.47 3.69 -7.90
CA CYS A 79 11.61 2.65 -8.47
C CYS A 79 10.47 3.26 -9.30
N CYS A 80 9.72 2.43 -10.01
CA CYS A 80 8.58 2.84 -10.83
C CYS A 80 7.36 3.38 -10.06
N GLY A 81 7.42 3.43 -8.73
CA GLY A 81 6.29 3.71 -7.85
C GLY A 81 5.72 2.45 -7.19
N TYR A 82 5.81 1.31 -7.85
CA TYR A 82 5.27 0.02 -7.39
C TYR A 82 6.36 -1.06 -7.35
N PRO A 83 7.31 -1.00 -6.39
CA PRO A 83 8.44 -1.94 -6.30
C PRO A 83 8.02 -3.37 -5.94
N THR A 84 6.82 -3.50 -5.41
CA THR A 84 6.07 -4.73 -5.10
C THR A 84 4.59 -4.46 -5.39
N TYR A 85 3.68 -5.33 -4.99
CA TYR A 85 2.25 -5.05 -5.06
C TYR A 85 1.60 -5.08 -3.67
N MET A 86 0.56 -4.24 -3.47
CA MET A 86 -0.21 -4.22 -2.24
C MET A 86 -1.00 -5.52 -2.09
N LYS A 87 -0.86 -6.15 -0.93
CA LYS A 87 -1.52 -7.42 -0.64
C LYS A 87 -3.02 -7.22 -0.36
N PRO A 88 -3.88 -8.16 -0.80
CA PRO A 88 -5.33 -8.07 -0.60
C PRO A 88 -5.74 -7.85 0.85
N HIS A 89 -5.13 -8.58 1.79
CA HIS A 89 -5.48 -8.48 3.22
C HIS A 89 -5.28 -7.07 3.78
N GLU A 90 -4.17 -6.42 3.40
CA GLU A 90 -3.89 -5.07 3.88
C GLU A 90 -4.88 -4.05 3.30
N LEU A 91 -5.25 -4.21 2.02
CA LEU A 91 -6.26 -3.37 1.38
C LEU A 91 -7.65 -3.57 1.97
N GLN A 92 -8.02 -4.80 2.27
CA GLN A 92 -9.28 -5.11 2.96
C GLN A 92 -9.31 -4.46 4.35
N ASN A 93 -8.21 -4.60 5.12
CA ASN A 93 -8.13 -4.03 6.46
C ASN A 93 -8.21 -2.50 6.46
N ILE A 94 -7.48 -1.81 5.57
CA ILE A 94 -7.57 -0.35 5.50
C ILE A 94 -8.95 0.13 5.04
N GLN A 95 -9.63 -0.62 4.17
CA GLN A 95 -11.02 -0.34 3.80
C GLN A 95 -11.98 -0.54 4.99
N MET A 96 -11.78 -1.58 5.79
CA MET A 96 -12.56 -1.82 7.01
C MET A 96 -12.35 -0.69 8.03
N ILE A 97 -11.10 -0.25 8.22
CA ILE A 97 -10.75 0.91 9.05
C ILE A 97 -11.49 2.17 8.58
N ARG A 98 -11.43 2.45 7.27
CA ARG A 98 -12.13 3.60 6.66
C ARG A 98 -13.64 3.53 6.88
N SER A 99 -14.21 2.35 6.74
CA SER A 99 -15.66 2.13 6.87
C SER A 99 -16.14 2.19 8.31
N HIS A 100 -15.37 1.65 9.26
CA HIS A 100 -15.74 1.60 10.68
C HIS A 100 -15.91 2.99 11.30
N TRP A 101 -14.95 3.88 11.08
CA TRP A 101 -15.04 5.25 11.59
C TRP A 101 -15.71 6.24 10.64
N ASN A 102 -16.04 5.82 9.44
CA ASN A 102 -16.69 6.64 8.41
C ASN A 102 -16.06 8.04 8.17
N THR A 103 -14.77 8.17 8.39
CA THR A 103 -13.98 9.40 8.15
C THR A 103 -12.85 9.14 7.15
N PRO A 104 -12.43 10.13 6.36
CA PRO A 104 -11.33 9.95 5.41
C PRO A 104 -10.06 9.43 6.06
N VAL A 105 -9.43 8.46 5.42
CA VAL A 105 -8.11 7.95 5.78
C VAL A 105 -7.10 8.53 4.79
N LYS A 106 -6.01 9.09 5.29
CA LYS A 106 -4.86 9.51 4.51
C LYS A 106 -3.77 8.46 4.63
N ILE A 107 -3.44 7.79 3.54
CA ILE A 107 -2.28 6.91 3.48
C ILE A 107 -1.03 7.78 3.54
N THR A 108 -0.16 7.55 4.50
CA THR A 108 1.11 8.27 4.67
C THR A 108 2.30 7.44 4.22
N CYS A 109 2.16 6.11 4.13
CA CYS A 109 3.11 5.22 3.45
C CYS A 109 2.40 3.92 3.07
N GLY A 110 2.44 3.56 1.80
CA GLY A 110 2.04 2.25 1.31
C GLY A 110 3.27 1.35 1.17
N MET A 111 3.64 1.03 -0.06
CA MET A 111 4.85 0.22 -0.30
C MET A 111 6.12 1.08 -0.32
N ARG A 112 7.27 0.44 -0.09
CA ARG A 112 8.60 1.05 -0.18
C ARG A 112 9.55 0.22 -1.03
N CYS A 113 10.43 0.86 -1.81
CA CYS A 113 11.55 0.16 -2.42
C CYS A 113 12.73 0.06 -1.43
N LYS A 114 13.56 -0.95 -1.60
CA LYS A 114 14.72 -1.21 -0.72
C LYS A 114 15.64 -0.01 -0.57
N THR A 115 15.91 0.69 -1.68
CA THR A 115 16.80 1.87 -1.68
C THR A 115 16.22 3.02 -0.87
N TYR A 116 14.93 3.30 -1.02
CA TYR A 116 14.27 4.34 -0.24
C TYR A 116 14.17 3.96 1.24
N ASN A 117 13.81 2.71 1.54
CA ASN A 117 13.75 2.20 2.91
C ASN A 117 15.07 2.40 3.67
N LYS A 118 16.22 2.12 3.04
CA LYS A 118 17.55 2.32 3.65
C LYS A 118 17.88 3.78 4.00
N LYS A 119 17.17 4.75 3.40
CA LYS A 119 17.38 6.19 3.63
C LYS A 119 16.48 6.78 4.71
N LEU A 120 15.50 6.04 5.18
CA LEU A 120 14.57 6.49 6.21
C LEU A 120 15.11 6.19 7.60
N ASN A 121 15.12 7.20 8.45
CA ASN A 121 15.46 7.05 9.86
C ASN A 121 14.47 6.09 10.56
N GLY A 122 15.00 5.15 11.34
CA GLY A 122 14.18 4.17 12.07
C GLY A 122 13.60 3.05 11.20
N SER A 123 13.94 2.97 9.90
CA SER A 123 13.50 1.85 9.08
C SER A 123 14.27 0.55 9.39
N ILE A 124 13.59 -0.57 9.28
CA ILE A 124 14.18 -1.91 9.46
C ILE A 124 14.33 -2.60 8.10
N THR A 125 15.33 -3.49 7.99
CA THR A 125 15.67 -4.17 6.73
C THR A 125 14.59 -5.13 6.23
N ASN A 126 13.81 -5.70 7.14
CA ASN A 126 12.70 -6.62 6.88
C ASN A 126 11.32 -5.96 6.99
N SER A 127 11.24 -4.66 6.73
CA SER A 127 9.98 -3.90 6.80
C SER A 127 8.90 -4.52 5.90
N LYS A 128 7.70 -4.67 6.42
CA LYS A 128 6.52 -5.16 5.70
C LYS A 128 6.08 -4.26 4.54
N HIS A 129 6.46 -2.98 4.54
CA HIS A 129 6.28 -2.09 3.39
C HIS A 129 7.06 -2.56 2.14
N LEU A 130 8.16 -3.30 2.31
CA LEU A 130 8.94 -3.87 1.20
C LEU A 130 8.23 -5.01 0.49
N THR A 131 7.24 -5.61 1.14
CA THR A 131 6.46 -6.75 0.62
C THR A 131 5.00 -6.41 0.32
N GLY A 132 4.59 -5.14 0.53
CA GLY A 132 3.22 -4.68 0.32
C GLY A 132 2.22 -5.18 1.37
N GLN A 133 2.72 -5.55 2.55
CA GLN A 133 1.95 -6.08 3.68
C GLN A 133 1.81 -5.08 4.82
N ALA A 134 2.12 -3.80 4.60
CA ALA A 134 1.98 -2.75 5.61
C ALA A 134 1.50 -1.45 5.00
N ILE A 135 0.79 -0.69 5.83
CA ILE A 135 0.33 0.67 5.53
C ILE A 135 0.55 1.53 6.77
N ASP A 136 1.11 2.74 6.56
CA ASP A 136 1.04 3.81 7.54
C ASP A 136 -0.10 4.76 7.14
N PHE A 137 -0.94 5.14 8.08
CA PHE A 137 -2.08 5.99 7.80
C PHE A 137 -2.38 6.97 8.93
N TYR A 138 -3.00 8.08 8.56
CA TYR A 138 -3.58 9.07 9.45
C TYR A 138 -5.09 9.16 9.23
N GLN A 139 -5.85 9.28 10.30
CA GLN A 139 -7.30 9.44 10.26
C GLN A 139 -7.74 10.43 11.33
N LYS A 140 -8.27 11.60 10.91
CA LYS A 140 -8.71 12.66 11.81
C LYS A 140 -9.80 12.15 12.77
N GLY A 141 -9.69 12.50 14.04
CA GLY A 141 -10.60 12.03 15.10
C GLY A 141 -10.28 10.61 15.61
N VAL A 142 -9.46 9.84 14.88
CA VAL A 142 -9.18 8.43 15.19
C VAL A 142 -7.74 8.22 15.64
N THR A 143 -6.79 8.97 15.07
CA THR A 143 -5.37 8.79 15.39
C THR A 143 -4.72 10.02 16.04
N ASP A 144 -5.45 11.12 16.22
CA ASP A 144 -4.93 12.43 16.62
C ASP A 144 -4.24 12.46 17.99
N SER A 145 -4.74 11.68 18.94
CA SER A 145 -4.21 11.65 20.30
C SER A 145 -3.74 10.23 20.70
N LEU A 146 -2.96 10.15 21.76
CA LEU A 146 -2.56 8.84 22.31
C LEU A 146 -3.78 8.01 22.75
N THR A 147 -4.78 8.64 23.35
CA THR A 147 -6.03 7.98 23.76
C THR A 147 -6.77 7.42 22.55
N ASN A 148 -6.92 8.23 21.49
CA ASN A 148 -7.58 7.80 20.26
C ASN A 148 -6.80 6.64 19.61
N ARG A 149 -5.47 6.73 19.51
CA ARG A 149 -4.64 5.64 18.97
C ARG A 149 -4.79 4.34 19.76
N ARG A 150 -4.90 4.42 21.12
CA ARG A 150 -5.15 3.24 21.96
C ARG A 150 -6.49 2.57 21.65
N MET A 151 -7.55 3.36 21.45
CA MET A 151 -8.87 2.84 21.08
C MET A 151 -8.83 2.24 19.67
N ALA A 152 -8.24 2.94 18.72
CA ALA A 152 -8.10 2.46 17.35
C ALA A 152 -7.33 1.13 17.27
N ILE A 153 -6.19 1.02 17.94
CA ILE A 153 -5.38 -0.20 17.99
C ILE A 153 -6.15 -1.39 18.59
N ARG A 154 -6.94 -1.17 19.65
CA ARG A 154 -7.77 -2.25 20.23
C ARG A 154 -8.72 -2.86 19.21
N TRP A 155 -9.35 -2.03 18.38
CA TRP A 155 -10.24 -2.50 17.35
C TRP A 155 -9.47 -3.08 16.15
N ILE A 156 -8.40 -2.43 15.68
CA ILE A 156 -7.58 -2.89 14.54
C ILE A 156 -7.03 -4.31 14.80
N LYS A 157 -6.67 -4.64 16.02
CA LYS A 157 -6.23 -5.99 16.43
C LYS A 157 -7.26 -7.09 16.12
N THR A 158 -8.53 -6.75 16.02
CA THR A 158 -9.59 -7.73 15.72
C THR A 158 -9.76 -8.00 14.21
N LEU A 159 -9.06 -7.24 13.36
CA LEU A 159 -9.17 -7.39 11.91
C LEU A 159 -8.55 -8.69 11.41
N PRO A 160 -9.10 -9.28 10.34
CA PRO A 160 -8.56 -10.50 9.75
C PRO A 160 -7.09 -10.33 9.31
N ASN A 161 -6.30 -11.38 9.53
CA ASN A 161 -4.87 -11.42 9.14
C ASN A 161 -3.98 -10.32 9.75
N HIS A 162 -4.50 -9.53 10.70
CA HIS A 162 -3.69 -8.55 11.43
C HIS A 162 -2.51 -9.24 12.14
N THR A 163 -1.33 -8.63 12.04
CA THR A 163 -0.12 -9.09 12.75
C THR A 163 0.34 -8.09 13.78
N TYR A 164 0.52 -6.83 13.38
CA TYR A 164 1.06 -5.82 14.28
C TYR A 164 0.55 -4.42 13.91
N THR A 165 0.33 -3.60 14.94
CA THR A 165 -0.01 -2.18 14.77
C THR A 165 0.74 -1.36 15.82
N TYR A 166 1.29 -0.23 15.42
CA TYR A 166 1.90 0.73 16.35
C TYR A 166 1.77 2.16 15.86
N GLY A 167 1.93 3.08 16.79
CA GLY A 167 2.10 4.51 16.54
C GLY A 167 2.92 5.12 17.65
N ASN A 168 3.21 6.42 17.57
CA ASN A 168 3.97 7.08 18.61
C ASN A 168 3.25 6.94 19.98
N GLY A 169 3.91 6.33 20.94
CA GLY A 169 3.45 6.12 22.32
C GLY A 169 2.81 4.77 22.61
N ILE A 170 2.44 3.94 21.62
CA ILE A 170 1.70 2.68 21.83
C ILE A 170 1.88 1.67 20.69
N ASN A 171 1.76 0.38 21.01
CA ASN A 171 1.63 -0.71 20.02
C ASN A 171 0.47 -1.66 20.36
N SER A 172 0.23 -2.62 19.46
CA SER A 172 -0.84 -3.61 19.61
C SER A 172 -0.66 -4.59 20.78
N ASN A 173 0.54 -4.67 21.35
CA ASN A 173 0.83 -5.47 22.55
C ASN A 173 0.65 -4.67 23.85
N GLY A 174 0.25 -3.40 23.76
CA GLY A 174 0.02 -2.53 24.92
C GLY A 174 1.30 -1.82 25.43
N TYR A 175 2.45 -2.03 24.80
CA TYR A 175 3.71 -1.42 25.23
C TYR A 175 3.88 -0.01 24.67
N LYS A 176 4.59 0.84 25.42
CA LYS A 176 4.99 2.15 24.98
C LYS A 176 6.08 2.05 23.91
N VAL A 177 5.87 2.73 22.79
CA VAL A 177 6.79 2.77 21.64
C VAL A 177 7.25 4.20 21.40
N LYS A 178 8.55 4.41 21.21
CA LYS A 178 9.11 5.68 20.75
C LYS A 178 9.14 5.70 19.22
N ALA A 179 8.17 6.35 18.61
CA ALA A 179 8.07 6.52 17.17
C ALA A 179 7.67 7.98 16.80
N PRO A 180 8.47 9.00 17.22
CA PRO A 180 8.10 10.40 17.01
C PRO A 180 8.00 10.77 15.51
N TYR A 181 8.74 10.06 14.66
CA TYR A 181 8.69 10.22 13.20
C TYR A 181 7.34 9.80 12.58
N MET A 182 6.52 9.03 13.31
CA MET A 182 5.15 8.67 12.88
C MET A 182 4.16 9.82 13.08
N GLY A 183 4.49 10.81 13.93
CA GLY A 183 3.52 11.85 14.33
C GLY A 183 2.23 11.24 14.87
N ASN A 184 1.12 11.54 14.23
CA ASN A 184 -0.21 11.00 14.56
C ASN A 184 -0.61 9.79 13.68
N ALA A 185 0.27 9.28 12.84
CA ALA A 185 -0.03 8.11 12.04
C ALA A 185 0.04 6.80 12.86
N LEU A 186 -0.69 5.80 12.39
CA LEU A 186 -0.58 4.41 12.81
C LEU A 186 0.02 3.59 11.67
N HIS A 187 0.91 2.68 12.03
CA HIS A 187 1.34 1.57 11.20
C HIS A 187 0.43 0.37 11.45
N THR A 188 0.03 -0.32 10.40
CA THR A 188 -0.62 -1.63 10.49
C THR A 188 0.00 -2.59 9.49
N ASP A 189 0.11 -3.85 9.86
CA ASP A 189 0.59 -4.89 8.95
C ASP A 189 -0.19 -6.20 9.08
N THR A 190 -0.08 -7.03 8.03
CA THR A 190 -0.75 -8.32 7.88
C THR A 190 0.24 -9.47 7.63
N LYS A 191 -0.29 -10.70 7.70
CA LYS A 191 0.45 -11.92 7.35
C LYS A 191 0.86 -11.96 5.88
#